data_373015bc303cc0d2795a9b4c47b570aa
#
_entry.id   373015bc303cc0d2795a9b4c47b570aa
#
_cell.length_a   1.000
_cell.length_b   1.000
_cell.length_c   1.000
_cell.angle_alpha   90.00
_cell.angle_beta   90.00
_cell.angle_gamma   90.00
#
_symmetry.space_group_name_H-M   'P 1'
#
loop_
_entity.id
_entity.type
_entity.pdbx_description
1 polymer ?
#
loop_
_entity_poly.entity_id
_entity_poly.type
_entity_poly.pdbx_seq_one_letter_code
_entity_poly.pdbx_strand_id
1 'polypeptide(L)'
;MGKDVLMAICVALRLKLRLIEKIFDKSSQKLNEYQEPDRTYIHILENFPCISLDDFNGFLRVKNLKELGTTIKNEVKIDNLLS
;
A
#
# COMPACT_ATOMS: atom_id res chain seq x y z
N MET A 1 -5.62 12.52 2.51
CA MET A 1 -4.80 11.44 1.93
C MET A 1 -5.67 10.20 1.76
N GLY A 2 -5.65 9.58 0.60
CA GLY A 2 -6.43 8.38 0.36
C GLY A 2 -5.85 7.15 1.03
N LYS A 3 -6.69 6.16 1.25
CA LYS A 3 -6.27 4.91 1.87
C LYS A 3 -5.16 4.21 1.08
N ASP A 4 -5.27 4.23 -0.25
CA ASP A 4 -4.28 3.63 -1.13
C ASP A 4 -2.92 4.32 -1.04
N VAL A 5 -2.90 5.64 -0.94
CA VAL A 5 -1.66 6.41 -0.78
C VAL A 5 -1.01 6.07 0.56
N LEU A 6 -1.80 6.02 1.63
CA LEU A 6 -1.29 5.69 2.96
C LEU A 6 -0.71 4.28 2.97
N MET A 7 -1.41 3.32 2.35
CA MET A 7 -0.92 1.95 2.26
C MET A 7 0.40 1.88 1.47
N ALA A 8 0.49 2.64 0.36
CA ALA A 8 1.72 2.67 -0.43
C ALA A 8 2.91 3.16 0.38
N ILE A 9 2.71 4.19 1.21
CA ILE A 9 3.77 4.71 2.06
C ILE A 9 4.19 3.65 3.09
N CYS A 10 3.21 3.00 3.72
CA CYS A 10 3.50 1.97 4.72
C CYS A 10 4.28 0.79 4.13
N VAL A 11 3.88 0.35 2.95
CA VAL A 11 4.56 -0.76 2.27
C VAL A 11 5.96 -0.34 1.84
N ALA A 12 6.11 0.87 1.30
CA ALA A 12 7.41 1.38 0.88
C ALA A 12 8.40 1.47 2.05
N LEU A 13 7.90 1.78 3.24
CA LEU A 13 8.70 1.81 4.46
C LEU A 13 8.89 0.42 5.07
N ARG A 14 8.28 -0.58 4.46
CA ARG A 14 8.36 -1.98 4.89
C ARG A 14 7.93 -2.19 6.35
N LEU A 15 6.87 -1.52 6.74
CA LEU A 15 6.31 -1.63 8.07
C LEU A 15 5.56 -2.96 8.23
N LYS A 16 5.56 -3.47 9.45
CA LYS A 16 4.82 -4.69 9.76
C LYS A 16 3.32 -4.39 9.80
N LEU A 17 2.51 -5.40 9.51
CA LEU A 17 1.06 -5.25 9.47
C LEU A 17 0.50 -4.65 10.76
N ARG A 18 0.99 -5.11 11.91
CA ARG A 18 0.53 -4.60 13.20
C ARG A 18 0.70 -3.09 13.31
N LEU A 19 1.84 -2.57 12.85
CA LEU A 19 2.11 -1.14 12.88
C LEU A 19 1.25 -0.40 11.84
N ILE A 20 1.08 -0.99 10.67
CA ILE A 20 0.23 -0.43 9.63
C ILE A 20 -1.20 -0.29 10.13
N GLU A 21 -1.73 -1.30 10.80
CA GLU A 21 -3.07 -1.24 11.36
C GLU A 21 -3.23 -0.10 12.37
N LYS A 22 -2.21 0.12 13.20
CA LYS A 22 -2.24 1.23 14.16
C LYS A 22 -2.25 2.58 13.47
N ILE A 23 -1.47 2.72 12.40
CA ILE A 23 -1.42 3.95 11.63
C ILE A 23 -2.78 4.24 10.99
N PHE A 24 -3.42 3.20 10.43
CA PHE A 24 -4.73 3.36 9.81
C PHE A 24 -5.80 3.72 10.84
N ASP A 25 -5.74 3.12 12.02
CA ASP A 25 -6.68 3.46 13.10
C ASP A 25 -6.57 4.93 13.49
N LYS A 26 -5.35 5.44 13.59
CA LYS A 26 -5.13 6.85 13.96
C LYS A 26 -5.52 7.81 12.86
N SER A 27 -5.46 7.38 11.61
CA SER A 27 -5.80 8.23 10.46
C SER A 27 -7.31 8.24 10.15
N SER A 28 -8.12 7.55 10.93
CA SER A 28 -9.55 7.39 10.72
C SER A 28 -9.90 6.64 9.43
N GLN A 29 -8.97 5.89 8.89
CA GLN A 29 -9.16 5.10 7.67
C GLN A 29 -8.95 3.63 7.97
N LYS A 30 -9.80 3.07 8.82
CA LYS A 30 -9.66 1.68 9.26
C LYS A 30 -9.68 0.71 8.07
N LEU A 31 -8.83 -0.30 8.16
CA LEU A 31 -8.83 -1.39 7.20
C LEU A 31 -10.03 -2.28 7.45
N ASN A 32 -10.75 -2.62 6.37
CA ASN A 32 -11.90 -3.50 6.46
C ASN A 32 -11.55 -4.87 5.87
N GLU A 33 -11.34 -5.85 6.73
CA GLU A 33 -10.93 -7.19 6.34
C GLU A 33 -11.99 -7.94 5.51
N TYR A 34 -13.18 -7.40 5.42
CA TYR A 34 -14.27 -8.02 4.66
C TYR A 34 -14.51 -7.40 3.29
N GLN A 35 -13.78 -6.35 2.96
CA GLN A 35 -13.93 -5.65 1.68
C GLN A 35 -12.60 -5.53 0.95
N GLU A 36 -12.67 -5.62 -0.38
CA GLU A 36 -11.53 -5.33 -1.22
C GLU A 36 -11.42 -3.82 -1.42
N PRO A 37 -10.23 -3.28 -1.60
CA PRO A 37 -8.95 -4.00 -1.67
C PRO A 37 -8.31 -4.31 -0.31
N ASP A 38 -8.91 -3.86 0.78
CA ASP A 38 -8.32 -3.99 2.12
C ASP A 38 -8.02 -5.43 2.48
N ARG A 39 -8.95 -6.32 2.16
CA ARG A 39 -8.80 -7.75 2.43
C ARG A 39 -7.52 -8.29 1.79
N THR A 40 -7.27 -7.95 0.55
CA THR A 40 -6.08 -8.40 -0.17
C THR A 40 -4.82 -7.78 0.44
N TYR A 41 -4.87 -6.50 0.82
CA TYR A 41 -3.74 -5.85 1.48
C TYR A 41 -3.35 -6.60 2.75
N ILE A 42 -4.32 -6.91 3.59
CA ILE A 42 -4.09 -7.62 4.85
C ILE A 42 -3.52 -9.01 4.57
N HIS A 43 -4.10 -9.72 3.62
CA HIS A 43 -3.66 -11.07 3.27
C HIS A 43 -2.20 -11.08 2.82
N ILE A 44 -1.82 -10.16 1.96
CA ILE A 44 -0.45 -10.07 1.47
C ILE A 44 0.51 -9.78 2.63
N LEU A 45 0.16 -8.84 3.48
CA LEU A 45 1.03 -8.44 4.59
C LEU A 45 1.15 -9.52 5.65
N GLU A 46 0.12 -10.33 5.85
CA GLU A 46 0.18 -11.46 6.77
C GLU A 46 1.13 -12.56 6.29
N ASN A 47 1.13 -12.80 4.98
CA ASN A 47 1.94 -13.87 4.40
C ASN A 47 3.34 -13.43 4.03
N PHE A 48 3.53 -12.16 3.73
CA PHE A 48 4.81 -11.62 3.28
C PHE A 48 5.14 -10.34 4.05
N PRO A 49 5.53 -10.46 5.33
CA PRO A 49 5.94 -9.28 6.11
C PRO A 49 7.14 -8.61 5.46
N CYS A 50 7.15 -7.29 5.47
CA CYS A 50 8.23 -6.49 4.88
C CYS A 50 8.38 -6.69 3.36
N ILE A 51 7.28 -6.99 2.68
CA ILE A 51 7.26 -7.12 1.22
C ILE A 51 7.59 -5.78 0.56
N SER A 52 8.27 -5.83 -0.59
CA SER A 52 8.54 -4.61 -1.36
C SER A 52 7.26 -4.10 -2.03
N LEU A 53 7.25 -2.80 -2.37
CA LEU A 53 6.09 -2.23 -3.04
C LEU A 53 5.85 -2.86 -4.41
N ASP A 54 6.92 -3.16 -5.13
CA ASP A 54 6.81 -3.79 -6.45
C ASP A 54 6.16 -5.17 -6.36
N ASP A 55 6.57 -5.98 -5.38
CA ASP A 55 5.99 -7.30 -5.18
C ASP A 55 4.53 -7.19 -4.72
N PHE A 56 4.24 -6.24 -3.85
CA PHE A 56 2.88 -5.97 -3.39
C PHE A 56 1.98 -5.65 -4.57
N ASN A 57 2.43 -4.78 -5.46
CA ASN A 57 1.67 -4.42 -6.66
C ASN A 57 1.50 -5.60 -7.62
N GLY A 58 2.48 -6.50 -7.65
CA GLY A 58 2.36 -7.72 -8.43
C GLY A 58 1.17 -8.56 -8.00
N PHE A 59 0.98 -8.71 -6.69
CA PHE A 59 -0.19 -9.43 -6.17
C PHE A 59 -1.50 -8.72 -6.49
N LEU A 60 -1.50 -7.39 -6.40
CA LEU A 60 -2.70 -6.62 -6.74
C LEU A 60 -3.08 -6.77 -8.21
N ARG A 61 -2.08 -6.79 -9.08
CA ARG A 61 -2.28 -6.97 -10.52
C ARG A 61 -2.91 -8.33 -10.82
N VAL A 62 -2.44 -9.38 -10.16
CA VAL A 62 -3.00 -10.72 -10.33
C VAL A 62 -4.47 -10.76 -9.93
N LYS A 63 -4.85 -9.98 -8.93
CA LYS A 63 -6.23 -9.90 -8.44
C LYS A 63 -7.07 -8.87 -9.20
N ASN A 64 -6.53 -8.24 -10.21
CA ASN A 64 -7.19 -7.14 -10.96
C ASN A 64 -7.57 -5.97 -10.07
N LEU A 65 -6.75 -5.72 -9.06
CA LEU A 65 -6.94 -4.57 -8.16
C LEU A 65 -5.99 -3.46 -8.58
N LYS A 66 -6.35 -2.23 -8.22
CA LYS A 66 -5.54 -1.06 -8.54
C LYS A 66 -4.21 -1.13 -7.80
N GLU A 67 -3.12 -0.92 -8.52
CA GLU A 67 -1.79 -0.90 -7.93
C GLU A 67 -1.58 0.33 -7.06
N LEU A 68 -0.71 0.18 -6.06
CA LEU A 68 -0.37 1.28 -5.15
C LEU A 68 0.75 2.13 -5.73
N GLY A 69 0.81 3.37 -5.28
CA GLY A 69 1.96 4.22 -5.55
C GLY A 69 2.01 4.88 -6.91
N THR A 70 0.92 4.81 -7.69
CA THR A 70 0.89 5.44 -9.01
C THR A 70 1.17 6.94 -8.93
N THR A 71 0.55 7.62 -7.97
CA THR A 71 0.77 9.04 -7.75
C THR A 71 2.21 9.33 -7.33
N ILE A 72 2.75 8.48 -6.45
CA ILE A 72 4.13 8.62 -5.98
C ILE A 72 5.10 8.44 -7.15
N LYS A 73 4.87 7.48 -8.02
CA LYS A 73 5.69 7.27 -9.20
C LYS A 73 5.67 8.48 -10.13
N ASN A 74 4.51 9.09 -10.30
CA ASN A 74 4.37 10.28 -11.12
C ASN A 74 5.16 11.45 -10.55
N GLU A 75 5.12 11.64 -9.25
CA GLU A 75 5.91 12.67 -8.56
C GLU A 75 7.40 12.46 -8.77
N VAL A 76 7.86 11.22 -8.66
CA VAL A 76 9.27 10.88 -8.87
C VAL A 76 9.68 11.21 -10.31
N LYS A 77 8.84 10.92 -11.28
CA LYS A 77 9.12 11.25 -12.68
C LYS A 77 9.25 12.76 -12.88
N ILE A 78 8.38 13.53 -12.25
CA ILE A 78 8.44 14.98 -12.34
C ILE A 78 9.75 15.49 -11.75
N ASP A 79 10.16 14.98 -10.62
CA ASP A 79 11.43 15.34 -10.00
C ASP A 79 12.60 15.02 -10.91
N ASN A 80 12.58 13.86 -11.55
CA ASN A 80 13.62 13.48 -12.50
C ASN A 80 13.68 14.42 -13.70
N LEU A 81 12.53 14.87 -14.16
CA LEU A 81 12.47 15.82 -15.27
C LEU A 81 13.00 17.20 -14.87
N LEU A 82 12.80 17.56 -13.63
CA LEU A 82 13.25 18.86 -13.11
C LEU A 82 14.74 18.85 -12.75
N SER A 83 15.28 17.69 -12.55
CA SER A 83 16.71 17.57 -12.25
C SER A 83 17.53 17.35 -13.50
#